data_9ee95443b7ba4f0562c6e94018d08f6e
#
_entry.id   9ee95443b7ba4f0562c6e94018d08f6e
#
_cell.length_a   1.000
_cell.length_b   1.000
_cell.length_c   1.000
_cell.angle_alpha   90.00
_cell.angle_beta   90.00
_cell.angle_gamma   90.00
#
_symmetry.space_group_name_H-M   'P 1'
#
loop_
_entity.id
_entity.type
_entity.pdbx_description
1 polymer ?
#
loop_
_entity_poly.entity_id
_entity_poly.type
_entity_poly.pdbx_seq_one_letter_code
_entity_poly.pdbx_strand_id
1 'polypeptide(L)'
;LHLAPGFGNAFANLHNARKAQSGVLNIMGDHADYHLRFEAPLKGDTVGISRTVSHWTRVCSEPGRVASDAADAVQAARAGNGRIATLILPANMAWAEAVGQAVAPPPPALRRPLDSEIAAAAKALRQPGAVLLVDGPALWSDLGLLAKRLTKAAGARLMHPFFAARFRRGGGAVKIERMAYRIEDNLALLKDVPALVLCGTTR
;
A
#
# COMPACT_ATOMS: atom_id res chain seq x y z
N LEU A 1 4.92 -8.75 16.48
CA LEU A 1 3.95 -8.10 17.39
C LEU A 1 3.48 -9.11 18.43
N HIS A 2 3.22 -8.65 19.66
CA HIS A 2 2.87 -9.53 20.75
C HIS A 2 1.36 -9.55 20.98
N LEU A 3 0.69 -10.58 20.46
CA LEU A 3 -0.75 -10.82 20.61
C LEU A 3 -1.61 -9.65 20.12
N ALA A 4 -2.88 -9.64 20.44
CA ALA A 4 -3.80 -8.56 20.08
C ALA A 4 -3.41 -7.20 20.67
N PRO A 5 -2.99 -7.06 21.96
CA PRO A 5 -2.54 -5.79 22.50
C PRO A 5 -1.32 -5.20 21.79
N GLY A 6 -0.33 -6.05 21.44
CA GLY A 6 0.85 -5.59 20.68
C GLY A 6 0.51 -5.15 19.26
N PHE A 7 -0.49 -5.77 18.65
CA PHE A 7 -1.01 -5.31 17.36
C PHE A 7 -1.75 -3.97 17.52
N GLY A 8 -2.55 -3.83 18.60
CA GLY A 8 -3.22 -2.58 18.93
C GLY A 8 -2.26 -1.40 19.05
N ASN A 9 -1.10 -1.59 19.69
CA ASN A 9 -0.06 -0.56 19.80
C ASN A 9 0.53 -0.15 18.43
N ALA A 10 0.58 -1.05 17.48
CA ALA A 10 1.08 -0.77 16.11
C ALA A 10 0.01 -0.19 15.19
N PHE A 11 -1.27 -0.26 15.56
CA PHE A 11 -2.42 -0.03 14.70
C PHE A 11 -2.39 1.31 13.97
N ALA A 12 -2.11 2.41 14.67
CA ALA A 12 -2.07 3.74 14.07
C ALA A 12 -1.02 3.84 12.94
N ASN A 13 0.17 3.26 13.15
CA ASN A 13 1.21 3.24 12.14
C ASN A 13 0.90 2.28 10.99
N LEU A 14 0.26 1.15 11.27
CA LEU A 14 -0.22 0.23 10.22
C LEU A 14 -1.32 0.87 9.36
N HIS A 15 -2.25 1.62 9.99
CA HIS A 15 -3.22 2.41 9.25
C HIS A 15 -2.53 3.42 8.31
N ASN A 16 -1.52 4.14 8.81
CA ASN A 16 -0.76 5.09 8.01
C ASN A 16 0.00 4.38 6.87
N ALA A 17 0.64 3.23 7.16
CA ALA A 17 1.31 2.41 6.14
C ALA A 17 0.34 1.94 5.04
N ARG A 18 -0.89 1.56 5.42
CA ARG A 18 -1.95 1.20 4.46
C ARG A 18 -2.29 2.36 3.53
N LYS A 19 -2.48 3.57 4.09
CA LYS A 19 -2.76 4.79 3.30
C LYS A 19 -1.58 5.18 2.43
N ALA A 20 -0.36 4.97 2.92
CA ALA A 20 0.88 5.25 2.22
C ALA A 20 1.25 4.19 1.16
N GLN A 21 0.47 3.13 0.99
CA GLN A 21 0.79 2.00 0.11
C GLN A 21 2.20 1.45 0.39
N SER A 22 2.57 1.37 1.68
CA SER A 22 3.84 0.80 2.11
C SER A 22 3.69 -0.69 2.38
N GLY A 23 4.57 -1.50 1.79
CA GLY A 23 4.59 -2.93 2.06
C GLY A 23 5.05 -3.21 3.48
N VAL A 24 4.25 -3.93 4.25
CA VAL A 24 4.56 -4.32 5.64
C VAL A 24 4.22 -5.79 5.83
N LEU A 25 5.16 -6.54 6.36
CA LEU A 25 4.92 -7.87 6.89
C LEU A 25 4.87 -7.80 8.40
N ASN A 26 3.72 -8.09 8.99
CA ASN A 26 3.56 -8.30 10.42
C ASN A 26 3.66 -9.78 10.73
N ILE A 27 4.52 -10.14 11.65
CA ILE A 27 4.47 -11.44 12.34
C ILE A 27 3.90 -11.16 13.72
N MET A 28 2.71 -11.71 13.98
CA MET A 28 2.00 -11.54 15.23
C MET A 28 1.98 -12.88 15.98
N GLY A 29 2.68 -12.94 17.11
CA GLY A 29 2.60 -14.10 17.99
C GLY A 29 1.19 -14.23 18.56
N ASP A 30 0.76 -15.47 18.77
CA ASP A 30 -0.49 -15.78 19.47
C ASP A 30 -0.26 -16.88 20.50
N HIS A 31 -1.22 -17.08 21.39
CA HIS A 31 -1.19 -18.22 22.29
C HIS A 31 -1.10 -19.52 21.50
N ALA A 32 -0.53 -20.55 22.12
CA ALA A 32 -0.62 -21.89 21.56
C ALA A 32 -2.09 -22.28 21.34
N ASP A 33 -2.40 -22.99 20.27
CA ASP A 33 -3.76 -23.31 19.86
C ASP A 33 -4.54 -24.06 20.96
N TYR A 34 -3.88 -24.99 21.67
CA TYR A 34 -4.47 -25.69 22.80
C TYR A 34 -4.75 -24.80 24.02
N HIS A 35 -4.15 -23.58 24.07
CA HIS A 35 -4.35 -22.61 25.15
C HIS A 35 -5.49 -21.63 24.87
N LEU A 36 -5.90 -21.46 23.61
CA LEU A 36 -6.93 -20.49 23.19
C LEU A 36 -8.30 -20.73 23.85
N ARG A 37 -8.57 -21.94 24.36
CA ARG A 37 -9.80 -22.25 25.10
C ARG A 37 -9.90 -21.59 26.47
N PHE A 38 -8.77 -21.13 27.01
CA PHE A 38 -8.72 -20.46 28.31
C PHE A 38 -8.77 -18.93 28.14
N GLU A 39 -9.25 -18.24 29.18
CA GLU A 39 -9.28 -16.77 29.22
C GLU A 39 -7.94 -16.24 29.78
N ALA A 40 -6.92 -16.16 28.92
CA ALA A 40 -5.61 -15.65 29.29
C ALA A 40 -5.61 -14.10 29.28
N PRO A 41 -4.79 -13.45 30.13
CA PRO A 41 -4.78 -11.98 30.30
C PRO A 41 -4.57 -11.17 29.00
N LEU A 42 -3.85 -11.72 28.03
CA LEU A 42 -3.55 -11.04 26.76
C LEU A 42 -4.31 -11.63 25.57
N LYS A 43 -5.25 -12.55 25.83
CA LYS A 43 -6.09 -13.11 24.79
C LYS A 43 -6.96 -12.03 24.16
N GLY A 44 -7.09 -12.09 22.86
CA GLY A 44 -7.95 -11.20 22.10
C GLY A 44 -8.19 -11.74 20.69
N ASP A 45 -9.08 -11.13 19.94
CA ASP A 45 -9.34 -11.51 18.55
C ASP A 45 -8.21 -11.01 17.65
N THR A 46 -7.13 -11.79 17.56
CA THR A 46 -5.95 -11.50 16.73
C THR A 46 -6.29 -11.45 15.24
N VAL A 47 -7.22 -12.29 14.80
CA VAL A 47 -7.68 -12.32 13.40
C VAL A 47 -8.53 -11.07 13.09
N GLY A 48 -9.51 -10.78 13.93
CA GLY A 48 -10.41 -9.63 13.75
C GLY A 48 -9.66 -8.31 13.73
N ILE A 49 -8.80 -8.06 14.73
CA ILE A 49 -8.02 -6.82 14.80
C ILE A 49 -7.09 -6.67 13.59
N SER A 50 -6.44 -7.75 13.14
CA SER A 50 -5.52 -7.69 12.01
C SER A 50 -6.20 -7.39 10.68
N ARG A 51 -7.41 -7.92 10.46
CA ARG A 51 -8.19 -7.72 9.23
C ARG A 51 -8.59 -6.27 8.98
N THR A 52 -8.66 -5.45 10.01
CA THR A 52 -9.06 -4.05 9.87
C THR A 52 -8.06 -3.21 9.06
N VAL A 53 -6.78 -3.55 9.10
CA VAL A 53 -5.72 -2.84 8.36
C VAL A 53 -4.99 -3.71 7.35
N SER A 54 -4.99 -5.05 7.51
CA SER A 54 -4.26 -5.95 6.64
C SER A 54 -5.06 -6.26 5.36
N HIS A 55 -4.34 -6.41 4.26
CA HIS A 55 -4.87 -6.86 2.97
C HIS A 55 -4.85 -8.39 2.87
N TRP A 56 -4.02 -9.02 3.69
CA TRP A 56 -3.86 -10.46 3.78
C TRP A 56 -3.61 -10.83 5.23
N THR A 57 -4.31 -11.85 5.73
CA THR A 57 -4.17 -12.37 7.08
C THR A 57 -4.25 -13.89 7.04
N ARG A 58 -3.32 -14.57 7.69
CA ARG A 58 -3.34 -16.03 7.86
C ARG A 58 -2.89 -16.40 9.25
N VAL A 59 -3.55 -17.39 9.83
CA VAL A 59 -3.08 -18.10 11.03
C VAL A 59 -2.31 -19.33 10.56
N CYS A 60 -1.09 -19.49 11.02
CA CYS A 60 -0.34 -20.70 10.78
C CYS A 60 -0.90 -21.83 11.65
N SER A 61 -1.33 -22.93 11.03
CA SER A 61 -2.00 -24.05 11.69
C SER A 61 -1.15 -25.31 11.79
N GLU A 62 -0.02 -25.35 11.07
CA GLU A 62 0.85 -26.52 10.99
C GLU A 62 2.32 -26.10 11.02
N PRO A 63 3.18 -26.70 11.88
CA PRO A 63 4.59 -26.35 11.93
C PRO A 63 5.31 -26.46 10.59
N GLY A 64 4.99 -27.48 9.79
CA GLY A 64 5.56 -27.70 8.47
C GLY A 64 5.24 -26.63 7.43
N ARG A 65 4.24 -25.78 7.70
CA ARG A 65 3.81 -24.71 6.82
C ARG A 65 4.37 -23.34 7.18
N VAL A 66 5.04 -23.17 8.31
CA VAL A 66 5.55 -21.87 8.77
C VAL A 66 6.37 -21.17 7.69
N ALA A 67 7.30 -21.87 7.05
CA ALA A 67 8.15 -21.31 6.01
C ALA A 67 7.34 -20.89 4.76
N SER A 68 6.43 -21.76 4.27
CA SER A 68 5.59 -21.45 3.11
C SER A 68 4.59 -20.33 3.40
N ASP A 69 3.97 -20.32 4.57
CA ASP A 69 3.05 -19.26 4.98
C ASP A 69 3.76 -17.91 5.11
N ALA A 70 5.01 -17.90 5.59
CA ALA A 70 5.84 -16.70 5.62
C ALA A 70 6.21 -16.23 4.20
N ALA A 71 6.52 -17.15 3.30
CA ALA A 71 6.80 -16.83 1.88
C ALA A 71 5.57 -16.22 1.19
N ASP A 72 4.38 -16.78 1.41
CA ASP A 72 3.12 -16.22 0.91
C ASP A 72 2.83 -14.83 1.49
N ALA A 73 3.11 -14.62 2.77
CA ALA A 73 2.96 -13.33 3.43
C ALA A 73 3.90 -12.26 2.83
N VAL A 74 5.15 -12.63 2.52
CA VAL A 74 6.10 -11.75 1.80
C VAL A 74 5.57 -11.39 0.43
N GLN A 75 5.07 -12.39 -0.33
CA GLN A 75 4.47 -12.13 -1.65
C GLN A 75 3.29 -11.17 -1.53
N ALA A 76 2.39 -11.41 -0.56
CA ALA A 76 1.23 -10.57 -0.33
C ALA A 76 1.62 -9.12 0.05
N ALA A 77 2.63 -8.94 0.89
CA ALA A 77 3.12 -7.62 1.29
C ALA A 77 3.75 -6.84 0.12
N ARG A 78 4.33 -7.55 -0.85
CA ARG A 78 4.95 -6.97 -2.07
C ARG A 78 3.97 -6.77 -3.22
N ALA A 79 2.72 -7.23 -3.09
CA ALA A 79 1.72 -7.10 -4.13
C ALA A 79 1.28 -5.64 -4.34
N GLY A 80 0.90 -5.29 -5.56
CA GLY A 80 0.49 -3.93 -5.91
C GLY A 80 1.63 -2.92 -5.70
N ASN A 81 1.31 -1.77 -5.13
CA ASN A 81 2.29 -0.74 -4.76
C ASN A 81 2.85 -0.91 -3.34
N GLY A 82 2.47 -1.99 -2.67
CA GLY A 82 2.78 -2.29 -1.28
C GLY A 82 1.49 -2.52 -0.48
N ARG A 83 1.43 -3.64 0.22
CA ARG A 83 0.26 -4.07 1.02
C ARG A 83 0.70 -4.44 2.42
N ILE A 84 -0.26 -4.54 3.32
CA ILE A 84 -0.02 -5.06 4.67
C ILE A 84 -0.44 -6.52 4.68
N ALA A 85 0.50 -7.39 5.01
CA ALA A 85 0.26 -8.80 5.28
C ALA A 85 0.51 -9.08 6.76
N THR A 86 -0.36 -9.86 7.39
CA THR A 86 -0.20 -10.30 8.77
C THR A 86 -0.24 -11.82 8.84
N LEU A 87 0.88 -12.40 9.27
CA LEU A 87 0.98 -13.81 9.63
C LEU A 87 0.84 -13.93 11.14
N ILE A 88 -0.19 -14.64 11.58
CA ILE A 88 -0.41 -14.97 12.98
C ILE A 88 0.27 -16.31 13.25
N LEU A 89 1.21 -16.30 14.19
CA LEU A 89 2.03 -17.45 14.52
C LEU A 89 1.75 -17.90 15.96
N PRO A 90 0.92 -18.93 16.16
CA PRO A 90 0.71 -19.53 17.48
C PRO A 90 2.02 -20.03 18.08
N ALA A 91 2.16 -19.96 19.40
CA ALA A 91 3.41 -20.29 20.11
C ALA A 91 3.87 -21.73 19.84
N ASN A 92 2.96 -22.69 19.79
CA ASN A 92 3.29 -24.09 19.47
C ASN A 92 3.82 -24.28 18.04
N MET A 93 3.44 -23.44 17.11
CA MET A 93 4.01 -23.44 15.75
C MET A 93 5.45 -22.90 15.76
N ALA A 94 5.72 -21.87 16.59
CA ALA A 94 7.04 -21.29 16.72
C ALA A 94 8.04 -22.18 17.47
N TRP A 95 7.56 -23.07 18.36
CA TRP A 95 8.39 -23.97 19.15
C TRP A 95 8.70 -25.31 18.47
N ALA A 96 7.93 -25.65 17.44
CA ALA A 96 8.12 -26.89 16.72
C ALA A 96 9.38 -26.86 15.84
N GLU A 97 9.85 -28.05 15.47
CA GLU A 97 10.98 -28.16 14.56
C GLU A 97 10.64 -27.60 13.17
N ALA A 98 11.59 -26.87 12.61
CA ALA A 98 11.44 -26.31 11.26
C ALA A 98 11.54 -27.40 10.17
N VAL A 99 10.66 -27.33 9.19
CA VAL A 99 10.65 -28.27 8.06
C VAL A 99 11.13 -27.54 6.79
N GLY A 100 12.45 -27.26 6.74
CA GLY A 100 13.09 -26.69 5.57
C GLY A 100 12.87 -25.18 5.41
N GLN A 101 13.17 -24.69 4.19
CA GLN A 101 13.09 -23.29 3.81
C GLN A 101 12.07 -23.11 2.67
N ALA A 102 11.49 -21.93 2.57
CA ALA A 102 10.66 -21.54 1.42
C ALA A 102 11.16 -20.24 0.82
N VAL A 103 11.02 -20.12 -0.50
CA VAL A 103 11.35 -18.90 -1.23
C VAL A 103 10.05 -18.18 -1.55
N ALA A 104 9.97 -16.90 -1.24
CA ALA A 104 8.80 -16.10 -1.55
C ALA A 104 8.60 -16.04 -3.08
N PRO A 105 7.40 -16.38 -3.59
CA PRO A 105 7.10 -16.22 -5.00
C PRO A 105 7.21 -14.74 -5.42
N PRO A 106 7.44 -14.46 -6.71
CA PRO A 106 7.42 -13.09 -7.18
C PRO A 106 6.04 -12.46 -6.93
N PRO A 107 5.95 -11.16 -6.63
CA PRO A 107 4.67 -10.50 -6.48
C PRO A 107 3.90 -10.55 -7.80
N PRO A 108 2.55 -10.57 -7.75
CA PRO A 108 1.73 -10.49 -8.96
C PRO A 108 2.09 -9.25 -9.77
N ALA A 109 2.18 -9.41 -11.09
CA ALA A 109 2.47 -8.30 -11.99
C ALA A 109 1.37 -7.23 -11.89
N LEU A 110 1.76 -5.96 -11.94
CA LEU A 110 0.80 -4.88 -12.05
C LEU A 110 0.10 -4.94 -13.42
N ARG A 111 -1.20 -4.66 -13.43
CA ARG A 111 -1.95 -4.53 -14.69
C ARG A 111 -1.35 -3.40 -15.53
N ARG A 112 -1.02 -3.69 -16.77
CA ARG A 112 -0.69 -2.65 -17.75
C ARG A 112 -1.96 -2.01 -18.27
N PRO A 113 -1.99 -0.68 -18.45
CA PRO A 113 -3.10 -0.02 -19.15
C PRO A 113 -3.26 -0.57 -20.57
N LEU A 114 -4.48 -0.60 -21.06
CA LEU A 114 -4.74 -0.90 -22.47
C LEU A 114 -4.32 0.31 -23.35
N ASP A 115 -3.98 0.06 -24.61
CA ASP A 115 -3.61 1.12 -25.53
C ASP A 115 -4.75 2.13 -25.72
N SER A 116 -6.01 1.69 -25.68
CA SER A 116 -7.19 2.55 -25.69
C SER A 116 -7.29 3.46 -24.45
N GLU A 117 -6.92 2.95 -23.26
CA GLU A 117 -6.88 3.75 -22.03
C GLU A 117 -5.77 4.81 -22.10
N ILE A 118 -4.61 4.44 -22.65
CA ILE A 118 -3.49 5.37 -22.88
C ILE A 118 -3.89 6.45 -23.88
N ALA A 119 -4.53 6.08 -24.99
CA ALA A 119 -5.00 7.02 -26.01
C ALA A 119 -6.05 8.00 -25.45
N ALA A 120 -7.00 7.50 -24.64
CA ALA A 120 -7.99 8.31 -23.97
C ALA A 120 -7.36 9.31 -22.99
N ALA A 121 -6.41 8.86 -22.16
CA ALA A 121 -5.66 9.73 -21.25
C ALA A 121 -4.86 10.81 -22.01
N ALA A 122 -4.19 10.44 -23.09
CA ALA A 122 -3.44 11.37 -23.93
C ALA A 122 -4.35 12.42 -24.58
N LYS A 123 -5.53 12.02 -25.03
CA LYS A 123 -6.55 12.94 -25.58
C LYS A 123 -7.05 13.90 -24.47
N ALA A 124 -7.35 13.38 -23.30
CA ALA A 124 -7.82 14.18 -22.16
C ALA A 124 -6.78 15.22 -21.73
N LEU A 125 -5.50 14.84 -21.63
CA LEU A 125 -4.42 15.76 -21.22
C LEU A 125 -4.13 16.88 -22.23
N ARG A 126 -4.51 16.73 -23.49
CA ARG A 126 -4.34 17.79 -24.50
C ARG A 126 -5.42 18.89 -24.43
N GLN A 127 -6.42 18.73 -23.58
CA GLN A 127 -7.40 19.80 -23.35
C GLN A 127 -6.74 20.93 -22.56
N PRO A 128 -6.84 22.20 -22.98
CA PRO A 128 -6.24 23.31 -22.26
C PRO A 128 -6.71 23.36 -20.80
N GLY A 129 -5.77 23.41 -19.85
CA GLY A 129 -6.09 23.41 -18.43
C GLY A 129 -6.31 22.04 -17.80
N ALA A 130 -6.17 20.94 -18.56
CA ALA A 130 -6.24 19.59 -18.01
C ALA A 130 -5.19 19.35 -16.90
N VAL A 131 -5.46 18.42 -16.01
CA VAL A 131 -4.59 18.07 -14.88
C VAL A 131 -4.18 16.60 -14.96
N LEU A 132 -2.88 16.35 -14.81
CA LEU A 132 -2.34 15.04 -14.47
C LEU A 132 -2.09 15.00 -12.97
N LEU A 133 -2.85 14.18 -12.24
CA LEU A 133 -2.66 13.94 -10.81
C LEU A 133 -1.84 12.66 -10.64
N VAL A 134 -0.64 12.78 -10.07
CA VAL A 134 0.28 11.67 -9.86
C VAL A 134 0.43 11.35 -8.38
N ASP A 135 0.47 10.06 -8.03
CA ASP A 135 0.68 9.59 -6.66
C ASP A 135 1.50 8.29 -6.64
N GLY A 136 1.80 7.78 -5.45
CA GLY A 136 2.51 6.54 -5.24
C GLY A 136 3.86 6.48 -5.96
N PRO A 137 4.16 5.40 -6.69
CA PRO A 137 5.45 5.21 -7.36
C PRO A 137 5.85 6.33 -8.31
N ALA A 138 4.88 7.04 -8.90
CA ALA A 138 5.16 8.17 -9.79
C ALA A 138 5.84 9.35 -9.08
N LEU A 139 5.70 9.43 -7.75
CA LEU A 139 6.37 10.46 -6.92
C LEU A 139 7.71 9.99 -6.33
N TRP A 140 7.98 8.68 -6.30
CA TRP A 140 9.14 8.10 -5.60
C TRP A 140 10.36 7.90 -6.49
N SER A 141 10.18 7.86 -7.78
CA SER A 141 11.21 7.56 -8.77
C SER A 141 11.40 8.71 -9.75
N ASP A 142 12.19 8.49 -10.78
CA ASP A 142 12.38 9.44 -11.89
C ASP A 142 11.14 9.59 -12.79
N LEU A 143 10.06 8.87 -12.50
CA LEU A 143 8.77 9.01 -13.20
C LEU A 143 8.22 10.43 -13.09
N GLY A 144 8.54 11.18 -12.04
CA GLY A 144 8.21 12.61 -11.94
C GLY A 144 8.77 13.44 -13.10
N LEU A 145 9.97 13.10 -13.60
CA LEU A 145 10.56 13.76 -14.79
C LEU A 145 9.76 13.44 -16.05
N LEU A 146 9.32 12.18 -16.22
CA LEU A 146 8.47 11.79 -17.34
C LEU A 146 7.10 12.48 -17.27
N ALA A 147 6.49 12.54 -16.08
CA ALA A 147 5.23 13.24 -15.86
C ALA A 147 5.35 14.73 -16.21
N LYS A 148 6.44 15.40 -15.82
CA LYS A 148 6.70 16.81 -16.22
C LYS A 148 6.87 16.97 -17.71
N ARG A 149 7.62 16.08 -18.38
CA ARG A 149 7.78 16.12 -19.83
C ARG A 149 6.45 15.94 -20.54
N LEU A 150 5.64 14.99 -20.08
CA LEU A 150 4.31 14.71 -20.61
C LEU A 150 3.39 15.92 -20.48
N THR A 151 3.27 16.49 -19.28
CA THR A 151 2.40 17.64 -19.03
C THR A 151 2.87 18.89 -19.78
N LYS A 152 4.19 19.11 -19.89
CA LYS A 152 4.73 20.21 -20.71
C LYS A 152 4.37 20.06 -22.19
N ALA A 153 4.49 18.85 -22.73
CA ALA A 153 4.14 18.57 -24.14
C ALA A 153 2.63 18.65 -24.40
N ALA A 154 1.81 18.35 -23.41
CA ALA A 154 0.35 18.39 -23.51
C ALA A 154 -0.27 19.76 -23.16
N GLY A 155 0.48 20.68 -22.55
CA GLY A 155 -0.05 21.93 -22.00
C GLY A 155 -0.87 21.72 -20.71
N ALA A 156 -0.71 20.59 -20.04
CA ALA A 156 -1.45 20.23 -18.84
C ALA A 156 -0.70 20.63 -17.55
N ARG A 157 -1.45 20.76 -16.46
CA ARG A 157 -0.88 20.96 -15.11
C ARG A 157 -0.48 19.62 -14.51
N LEU A 158 0.60 19.62 -13.68
CA LEU A 158 1.06 18.45 -12.94
C LEU A 158 0.82 18.66 -11.44
N MET A 159 0.03 17.78 -10.83
CA MET A 159 -0.37 17.88 -9.44
C MET A 159 -0.18 16.57 -8.70
N HIS A 160 -0.14 16.62 -7.36
CA HIS A 160 -0.16 15.46 -6.48
C HIS A 160 -1.15 15.67 -5.32
N PRO A 161 -1.71 14.59 -4.71
CA PRO A 161 -2.59 14.69 -3.56
C PRO A 161 -1.93 15.42 -2.39
N PHE A 162 -2.75 16.00 -1.51
CA PHE A 162 -2.24 16.64 -0.29
C PHE A 162 -1.42 15.67 0.57
N PHE A 163 -1.94 14.46 0.78
CA PHE A 163 -1.29 13.39 1.52
C PHE A 163 -0.55 12.46 0.57
N ALA A 164 0.70 12.77 0.26
CA ALA A 164 1.59 11.87 -0.45
C ALA A 164 2.50 11.16 0.56
N ALA A 165 2.61 9.83 0.45
CA ALA A 165 3.41 9.00 1.36
C ALA A 165 4.89 9.38 1.34
N ARG A 166 5.41 9.57 0.14
CA ARG A 166 6.79 9.99 -0.14
C ARG A 166 6.81 10.92 -1.33
N PHE A 167 7.69 11.89 -1.27
CA PHE A 167 7.84 12.86 -2.34
C PHE A 167 9.30 13.32 -2.44
N ARG A 168 9.89 13.15 -3.61
CA ARG A 168 11.27 13.56 -3.85
C ARG A 168 11.33 15.08 -3.98
N ARG A 169 12.16 15.72 -3.15
CA ARG A 169 12.39 17.18 -3.17
C ARG A 169 13.87 17.51 -3.20
N GLY A 170 14.20 18.70 -3.70
CA GLY A 170 15.59 19.16 -3.82
C GLY A 170 16.38 18.44 -4.89
N GLY A 171 17.68 18.72 -5.02
CA GLY A 171 18.59 18.04 -5.94
C GLY A 171 18.11 17.98 -7.40
N GLY A 172 17.46 19.03 -7.91
CA GLY A 172 16.91 19.04 -9.28
C GLY A 172 15.58 18.29 -9.47
N ALA A 173 14.95 17.83 -8.37
CA ALA A 173 13.63 17.18 -8.45
C ALA A 173 12.58 18.13 -9.03
N VAL A 174 11.60 17.55 -9.72
CA VAL A 174 10.49 18.30 -10.34
C VAL A 174 9.62 18.93 -9.26
N LYS A 175 9.34 20.22 -9.39
CA LYS A 175 8.32 20.88 -8.60
C LYS A 175 6.95 20.43 -9.13
N ILE A 176 6.17 19.76 -8.28
CA ILE A 176 4.81 19.30 -8.56
C ILE A 176 3.87 20.08 -7.65
N GLU A 177 2.78 20.61 -8.22
CA GLU A 177 1.77 21.35 -7.47
C GLU A 177 1.02 20.41 -6.52
N ARG A 178 0.82 20.81 -5.27
CA ARG A 178 0.09 20.04 -4.28
C ARG A 178 -1.38 20.46 -4.23
N MET A 179 -2.29 19.50 -4.21
CA MET A 179 -3.69 19.76 -3.93
C MET A 179 -3.86 20.35 -2.52
N ALA A 180 -4.92 21.09 -2.30
CA ALA A 180 -5.21 21.69 -1.00
C ALA A 180 -5.66 20.63 0.02
N TYR A 181 -5.58 20.95 1.31
CA TYR A 181 -6.10 20.11 2.39
C TYR A 181 -7.62 20.14 2.48
N ARG A 182 -8.19 21.35 2.36
CA ARG A 182 -9.64 21.56 2.49
C ARG A 182 -10.36 21.20 1.18
N ILE A 183 -11.53 20.61 1.29
CA ILE A 183 -12.32 20.19 0.14
C ILE A 183 -12.79 21.40 -0.69
N GLU A 184 -13.16 22.49 -0.02
CA GLU A 184 -13.65 23.71 -0.67
C GLU A 184 -12.58 24.32 -1.56
N ASP A 185 -11.32 24.33 -1.10
CA ASP A 185 -10.18 24.83 -1.86
C ASP A 185 -9.91 23.94 -3.09
N ASN A 186 -10.09 22.62 -2.96
CA ASN A 186 -9.96 21.70 -4.10
C ASN A 186 -11.12 21.83 -5.10
N LEU A 187 -12.34 22.07 -4.63
CA LEU A 187 -13.47 22.36 -5.51
C LEU A 187 -13.23 23.63 -6.31
N ALA A 188 -12.72 24.69 -5.67
CA ALA A 188 -12.34 25.92 -6.37
C ALA A 188 -11.19 25.69 -7.36
N LEU A 189 -10.16 24.93 -6.95
CA LEU A 189 -8.98 24.61 -7.76
C LEU A 189 -9.31 23.81 -9.04
N LEU A 190 -10.30 22.93 -8.96
CA LEU A 190 -10.69 22.03 -10.04
C LEU A 190 -11.95 22.47 -10.79
N LYS A 191 -12.59 23.56 -10.40
CA LYS A 191 -13.89 24.02 -10.96
C LYS A 191 -13.91 24.07 -12.49
N ASP A 192 -12.85 24.64 -13.07
CA ASP A 192 -12.75 24.87 -14.51
C ASP A 192 -11.78 23.89 -15.21
N VAL A 193 -11.43 22.79 -14.54
CA VAL A 193 -10.56 21.76 -15.09
C VAL A 193 -11.37 20.85 -16.02
N PRO A 194 -11.08 20.85 -17.34
CA PRO A 194 -11.88 20.10 -18.32
C PRO A 194 -11.64 18.59 -18.25
N ALA A 195 -10.47 18.18 -17.76
CA ALA A 195 -10.12 16.78 -17.65
C ALA A 195 -9.11 16.56 -16.51
N LEU A 196 -9.33 15.50 -15.72
CA LEU A 196 -8.45 15.03 -14.67
C LEU A 196 -8.01 13.60 -14.98
N VAL A 197 -6.71 13.41 -15.24
CA VAL A 197 -6.12 12.09 -15.45
C VAL A 197 -5.41 11.65 -14.18
N LEU A 198 -5.77 10.49 -13.66
CA LEU A 198 -5.22 9.92 -12.43
C LEU A 198 -4.13 8.89 -12.75
N CYS A 199 -2.97 9.00 -12.12
CA CYS A 199 -1.84 8.09 -12.30
C CYS A 199 -1.26 7.68 -10.95
N GLY A 200 -1.35 6.39 -10.62
CA GLY A 200 -0.83 5.83 -9.35
C GLY A 200 -1.64 6.17 -8.11
N THR A 201 -2.75 6.87 -8.24
CA THR A 201 -3.67 7.18 -7.14
C THR A 201 -4.83 6.19 -7.07
N THR A 202 -5.38 6.03 -5.88
CA THR A 202 -6.64 5.32 -5.66
C THR A 202 -7.79 6.33 -5.68
N ARG A 203 -8.95 5.88 -6.10
CA ARG A 203 -10.18 6.68 -6.10
C ARG A 203 -10.61 7.03 -4.69
#